data_ce88e2779361d49a06ca6fe1bc70604a
#
_entry.id   ce88e2779361d49a06ca6fe1bc70604a
#
_cell.length_a   1.000
_cell.length_b   1.000
_cell.length_c   1.000
_cell.angle_alpha   90.00
_cell.angle_beta   90.00
_cell.angle_gamma   90.00
#
_symmetry.space_group_name_H-M   'P 1'
#
loop_
_entity.id
_entity.type
_entity.pdbx_description
1 polymer ?
#
loop_
_entity_poly.entity_id
_entity_poly.type
_entity_poly.pdbx_seq_one_letter_code
_entity_poly.pdbx_strand_id
1 'polypeptide(L)'
;ILYLEKKWGIHYSMGGTGNIIKGFEKLMSEVGIKVIKGHEVTQIISNKNKITGVQLDNQNIIEANNVICNADPPAVYEKMLNGNTKSSLMFKWKKNRMEYSMGLFVYYFGTKKTYDEIEHHTIKFGNKYKEHLDDIFNNKKLNNDISYYLHRPSATDKSMAPQGQDCFYVLVPVPNNQSKINWSIEGERMKDLIIDKMDKDLMP
;
A
#
# COMPACT_ATOMS: atom_id res chain seq x y z
N ILE A 1 -1.40 -15.96 -8.75
CA ILE A 1 -1.82 -15.92 -7.35
C ILE A 1 -2.63 -17.18 -7.02
N LEU A 2 -3.79 -17.44 -7.63
CA LEU A 2 -4.65 -18.61 -7.34
C LEU A 2 -3.92 -19.96 -7.37
N TYR A 3 -2.95 -20.15 -8.26
CA TYR A 3 -2.12 -21.37 -8.29
C TYR A 3 -1.27 -21.52 -7.02
N LEU A 4 -0.68 -20.41 -6.55
CA LEU A 4 0.15 -20.42 -5.34
C LEU A 4 -0.69 -20.73 -4.10
N GLU A 5 -1.85 -20.11 -3.99
CA GLU A 5 -2.81 -20.35 -2.91
C GLU A 5 -3.29 -21.81 -2.88
N LYS A 6 -3.61 -22.36 -4.05
CA LYS A 6 -4.01 -23.77 -4.17
C LYS A 6 -2.89 -24.75 -3.82
N LYS A 7 -1.64 -24.42 -4.16
CA LYS A 7 -0.50 -25.32 -3.98
C LYS A 7 0.08 -25.27 -2.58
N TRP A 8 0.18 -24.08 -1.98
CA TRP A 8 0.87 -23.86 -0.70
C TRP A 8 -0.04 -23.29 0.40
N GLY A 9 -1.30 -22.95 0.09
CA GLY A 9 -2.21 -22.33 1.04
C GLY A 9 -1.96 -20.85 1.24
N ILE A 10 -2.72 -20.28 2.16
CA ILE A 10 -2.59 -18.90 2.63
C ILE A 10 -1.99 -18.95 4.03
N HIS A 11 -0.93 -18.19 4.26
CA HIS A 11 -0.22 -18.16 5.53
C HIS A 11 -0.23 -16.75 6.11
N TYR A 12 -0.38 -16.66 7.43
CA TYR A 12 -0.26 -15.43 8.20
C TYR A 12 1.05 -15.43 8.98
N SER A 13 1.75 -14.30 8.98
CA SER A 13 2.96 -14.14 9.79
C SER A 13 2.57 -13.79 11.23
N MET A 14 2.80 -14.67 12.18
CA MET A 14 2.56 -14.41 13.59
C MET A 14 3.38 -13.19 14.07
N GLY A 15 2.72 -12.28 14.80
CA GLY A 15 3.28 -10.97 15.14
C GLY A 15 3.17 -9.93 14.02
N GLY A 16 2.40 -10.23 12.95
CA GLY A 16 2.13 -9.35 11.82
C GLY A 16 3.25 -9.30 10.78
N THR A 17 3.02 -8.54 9.71
CA THR A 17 3.96 -8.40 8.59
C THR A 17 5.30 -7.80 8.97
N GLY A 18 5.38 -7.04 10.07
CA GLY A 18 6.62 -6.52 10.63
C GLY A 18 7.65 -7.61 10.98
N ASN A 19 7.19 -8.82 11.35
CA ASN A 19 8.09 -9.93 11.64
C ASN A 19 8.75 -10.51 10.38
N ILE A 20 8.10 -10.41 9.23
CA ILE A 20 8.73 -10.75 7.94
C ILE A 20 9.90 -9.80 7.67
N ILE A 21 9.71 -8.50 7.90
CA ILE A 21 10.77 -7.49 7.74
C ILE A 21 11.94 -7.78 8.66
N LYS A 22 11.68 -8.08 9.94
CA LYS A 22 12.74 -8.47 10.90
C LYS A 22 13.49 -9.73 10.44
N GLY A 23 12.78 -10.71 9.86
CA GLY A 23 13.39 -11.91 9.29
C GLY A 23 14.34 -11.57 8.12
N PHE A 24 13.92 -10.68 7.21
CA PHE A 24 14.78 -10.20 6.13
C PHE A 24 15.98 -9.40 6.65
N GLU A 25 15.80 -8.51 7.63
CA GLU A 25 16.91 -7.75 8.23
C GLU A 25 17.96 -8.69 8.85
N LYS A 26 17.50 -9.73 9.55
CA LYS A 26 18.39 -10.74 10.09
C LYS A 26 19.17 -11.46 9.00
N LEU A 27 18.48 -11.96 7.97
CA LEU A 27 19.13 -12.61 6.82
C LEU A 27 20.14 -11.69 6.12
N MET A 28 19.77 -10.44 5.87
CA MET A 28 20.66 -9.44 5.27
C MET A 28 21.95 -9.27 6.09
N SER A 29 21.82 -9.20 7.42
CA SER A 29 22.98 -9.12 8.32
C SER A 29 23.86 -10.36 8.26
N GLU A 30 23.24 -11.55 8.23
CA GLU A 30 23.97 -12.84 8.18
C GLU A 30 24.77 -13.02 6.86
N VAL A 31 24.26 -12.49 5.74
CA VAL A 31 24.96 -12.55 4.44
C VAL A 31 25.82 -11.29 4.17
N GLY A 32 26.00 -10.41 5.14
CA GLY A 32 26.89 -9.25 5.05
C GLY A 32 26.33 -8.06 4.23
N ILE A 33 25.01 -7.97 4.04
CA ILE A 33 24.37 -6.83 3.38
C ILE A 33 24.30 -5.66 4.36
N LYS A 34 24.86 -4.51 3.97
CA LYS A 34 24.77 -3.27 4.75
C LYS A 34 23.42 -2.60 4.51
N VAL A 35 22.61 -2.49 5.55
CA VAL A 35 21.34 -1.76 5.53
C VAL A 35 21.54 -0.35 6.08
N ILE A 36 21.19 0.67 5.30
CA ILE A 36 21.25 2.08 5.71
C ILE A 36 19.82 2.58 5.84
N LYS A 37 19.46 3.10 7.02
CA LYS A 37 18.12 3.62 7.33
C LYS A 37 18.19 5.10 7.69
N GLY A 38 17.03 5.77 7.65
CA GLY A 38 16.92 7.17 8.08
C GLY A 38 17.41 8.20 7.06
N HIS A 39 17.70 7.77 5.83
CA HIS A 39 18.10 8.64 4.73
C HIS A 39 17.27 8.41 3.50
N GLU A 40 16.85 9.49 2.86
CA GLU A 40 16.16 9.45 1.56
C GLU A 40 17.19 9.47 0.42
N VAL A 41 16.98 8.62 -0.58
CA VAL A 41 17.71 8.70 -1.85
C VAL A 41 17.05 9.78 -2.69
N THR A 42 17.76 10.90 -2.88
CA THR A 42 17.23 12.06 -3.63
C THR A 42 17.57 12.00 -5.12
N GLN A 43 18.66 11.31 -5.48
CA GLN A 43 19.12 11.25 -6.87
C GLN A 43 19.82 9.93 -7.19
N ILE A 44 19.61 9.44 -8.41
CA ILE A 44 20.41 8.38 -9.03
C ILE A 44 21.44 9.05 -9.95
N ILE A 45 22.73 8.91 -9.60
CA ILE A 45 23.82 9.58 -10.31
C ILE A 45 24.24 8.75 -11.52
N SER A 46 24.35 9.42 -12.65
CA SER A 46 24.84 8.79 -13.88
C SER A 46 25.87 9.66 -14.61
N ASN A 47 26.84 9.02 -15.24
CA ASN A 47 27.82 9.65 -16.10
C ASN A 47 27.84 8.92 -17.44
N LYS A 48 27.65 9.65 -18.56
CA LYS A 48 27.63 9.10 -19.92
C LYS A 48 26.76 7.84 -20.07
N ASN A 49 25.54 7.88 -19.55
CA ASN A 49 24.57 6.77 -19.53
C ASN A 49 24.96 5.54 -18.66
N LYS A 50 25.95 5.65 -17.81
CA LYS A 50 26.29 4.63 -16.82
C LYS A 50 25.93 5.13 -15.44
N ILE A 51 25.27 4.30 -14.64
CA ILE A 51 25.02 4.59 -13.22
C ILE A 51 26.36 4.54 -12.48
N THR A 52 26.57 5.52 -11.60
CA THR A 52 27.77 5.61 -10.76
C THR A 52 27.46 5.61 -9.27
N GLY A 53 26.19 5.77 -8.88
CA GLY A 53 25.78 5.73 -7.49
C GLY A 53 24.45 6.38 -7.23
N VAL A 54 24.19 6.65 -5.96
CA VAL A 54 23.01 7.38 -5.47
C VAL A 54 23.43 8.50 -4.51
N GLN A 55 22.68 9.60 -4.50
CA GLN A 55 22.84 10.68 -3.55
C GLN A 55 21.74 10.61 -2.50
N LEU A 56 22.12 10.81 -1.25
CA LEU A 56 21.22 10.87 -0.10
C LEU A 56 20.80 12.33 0.19
N ASP A 57 19.77 12.49 1.03
CA ASP A 57 19.25 13.78 1.52
C ASP A 57 20.31 14.65 2.23
N ASN A 58 21.24 14.01 2.94
CA ASN A 58 22.39 14.64 3.57
C ASN A 58 23.57 14.94 2.62
N GLN A 59 23.35 14.81 1.31
CA GLN A 59 24.30 15.00 0.21
C GLN A 59 25.45 13.97 0.12
N ASN A 60 25.47 12.97 0.99
CA ASN A 60 26.42 11.87 0.87
C ASN A 60 26.15 11.06 -0.41
N ILE A 61 27.22 10.61 -1.05
CA ILE A 61 27.14 9.76 -2.24
C ILE A 61 27.54 8.34 -1.87
N ILE A 62 26.73 7.39 -2.30
CA ILE A 62 27.05 5.96 -2.23
C ILE A 62 27.35 5.52 -3.64
N GLU A 63 28.59 5.14 -3.90
CA GLU A 63 29.04 4.64 -5.21
C GLU A 63 28.47 3.23 -5.46
N ALA A 64 27.96 3.03 -6.67
CA ALA A 64 27.44 1.74 -7.11
C ALA A 64 27.43 1.66 -8.64
N ASN A 65 27.83 0.51 -9.19
CA ASN A 65 27.77 0.26 -10.63
C ASN A 65 26.37 -0.10 -11.13
N ASN A 66 25.52 -0.61 -10.23
CA ASN A 66 24.13 -0.98 -10.49
C ASN A 66 23.25 -0.50 -9.34
N VAL A 67 22.06 -0.02 -9.69
CA VAL A 67 21.05 0.42 -8.72
C VAL A 67 19.74 -0.30 -9.05
N ILE A 68 19.21 -1.07 -8.10
CA ILE A 68 17.88 -1.64 -8.16
C ILE A 68 16.96 -0.71 -7.38
N CYS A 69 15.95 -0.16 -8.04
CA CYS A 69 15.04 0.79 -7.43
C CYS A 69 13.64 0.19 -7.32
N ASN A 70 13.11 0.13 -6.10
CA ASN A 70 11.73 -0.30 -5.80
C ASN A 70 10.80 0.89 -5.49
N ALA A 71 11.23 2.14 -5.75
CA ALA A 71 10.35 3.30 -5.66
C ALA A 71 9.40 3.35 -6.87
N ASP A 72 8.31 4.11 -6.73
CA ASP A 72 7.30 4.27 -7.77
C ASP A 72 7.94 4.82 -9.07
N PRO A 73 7.77 4.15 -10.23
CA PRO A 73 8.43 4.55 -11.48
C PRO A 73 8.25 6.02 -11.87
N PRO A 74 7.04 6.64 -11.76
CA PRO A 74 6.90 8.07 -12.00
C PRO A 74 7.84 8.94 -11.16
N ALA A 75 7.97 8.63 -9.87
CA ALA A 75 8.87 9.38 -8.99
C ALA A 75 10.34 9.21 -9.37
N VAL A 76 10.76 8.00 -9.73
CA VAL A 76 12.13 7.71 -10.16
C VAL A 76 12.49 8.50 -11.40
N TYR A 77 11.66 8.40 -12.45
CA TYR A 77 11.95 9.07 -13.73
C TYR A 77 11.84 10.58 -13.69
N GLU A 78 10.96 11.13 -12.86
CA GLU A 78 10.73 12.56 -12.78
C GLU A 78 11.65 13.28 -11.78
N LYS A 79 11.91 12.64 -10.65
CA LYS A 79 12.62 13.28 -9.54
C LYS A 79 14.05 12.80 -9.38
N MET A 80 14.31 11.49 -9.53
CA MET A 80 15.63 10.91 -9.20
C MET A 80 16.59 10.86 -10.39
N LEU A 81 16.12 10.76 -11.64
CA LEU A 81 16.96 10.63 -12.83
C LEU A 81 17.26 11.96 -13.53
N ASN A 82 17.06 13.11 -12.89
CA ASN A 82 17.40 14.47 -13.39
C ASN A 82 16.89 14.86 -14.78
N GLY A 83 15.89 14.21 -15.31
CA GLY A 83 15.22 14.62 -16.53
C GLY A 83 16.06 14.59 -17.85
N ASN A 84 17.37 14.35 -17.77
CA ASN A 84 18.31 14.46 -18.90
C ASN A 84 18.70 13.10 -19.50
N THR A 85 18.23 11.99 -18.96
CA THR A 85 18.47 10.67 -19.55
C THR A 85 17.46 10.40 -20.67
N LYS A 86 17.87 9.62 -21.69
CA LYS A 86 16.94 9.18 -22.75
C LYS A 86 15.70 8.50 -22.18
N SER A 87 15.87 7.75 -21.09
CA SER A 87 14.78 7.06 -20.39
C SER A 87 13.78 8.02 -19.75
N SER A 88 14.25 9.10 -19.09
CA SER A 88 13.37 10.09 -18.48
C SER A 88 12.60 10.92 -19.50
N LEU A 89 13.23 11.25 -20.66
CA LEU A 89 12.55 11.92 -21.76
C LEU A 89 11.47 11.04 -22.38
N MET A 90 11.76 9.76 -22.60
CA MET A 90 10.78 8.80 -23.09
C MET A 90 9.64 8.58 -22.09
N PHE A 91 9.94 8.58 -20.80
CA PHE A 91 8.92 8.48 -19.74
C PHE A 91 7.99 9.70 -19.75
N LYS A 92 8.52 10.93 -19.85
CA LYS A 92 7.70 12.15 -19.97
C LYS A 92 6.69 12.07 -21.11
N TRP A 93 7.09 11.50 -22.25
CA TRP A 93 6.19 11.32 -23.40
C TRP A 93 5.10 10.26 -23.14
N LYS A 94 5.44 9.18 -22.41
CA LYS A 94 4.50 8.09 -22.07
C LYS A 94 3.56 8.42 -20.91
N LYS A 95 3.96 9.29 -19.99
CA LYS A 95 3.25 9.60 -18.73
C LYS A 95 1.77 9.93 -18.96
N ASN A 96 1.45 10.74 -19.95
CA ASN A 96 0.07 11.16 -20.23
C ASN A 96 -0.83 10.03 -20.77
N ARG A 97 -0.24 8.89 -21.09
CA ARG A 97 -0.94 7.68 -21.58
C ARG A 97 -0.92 6.54 -20.57
N MET A 98 -0.36 6.77 -19.38
CA MET A 98 -0.31 5.75 -18.35
C MET A 98 -1.64 5.67 -17.61
N GLU A 99 -2.14 4.45 -17.46
CA GLU A 99 -3.23 4.14 -16.58
C GLU A 99 -2.67 3.77 -15.21
N TYR A 100 -3.19 4.42 -14.17
CA TYR A 100 -2.80 4.15 -12.80
C TYR A 100 -3.83 3.24 -12.14
N SER A 101 -3.37 2.36 -11.26
CA SER A 101 -4.25 1.56 -10.42
C SER A 101 -5.17 2.43 -9.57
N MET A 102 -6.21 1.84 -9.04
CA MET A 102 -7.05 2.46 -8.01
C MET A 102 -6.22 2.79 -6.76
N GLY A 103 -6.72 3.73 -5.96
CA GLY A 103 -6.28 3.96 -4.59
C GLY A 103 -6.99 3.04 -3.61
N LEU A 104 -6.52 3.02 -2.38
CA LEU A 104 -7.18 2.37 -1.25
C LEU A 104 -7.35 3.38 -0.12
N PHE A 105 -8.57 3.51 0.37
CA PHE A 105 -8.81 4.16 1.65
C PHE A 105 -8.68 3.11 2.74
N VAL A 106 -7.83 3.37 3.72
CA VAL A 106 -7.53 2.43 4.81
C VAL A 106 -7.93 3.06 6.13
N TYR A 107 -8.76 2.34 6.90
CA TYR A 107 -9.17 2.76 8.23
C TYR A 107 -8.76 1.69 9.26
N TYR A 108 -7.90 2.08 10.21
CA TYR A 108 -7.45 1.22 11.31
C TYR A 108 -8.22 1.56 12.57
N PHE A 109 -8.67 0.55 13.31
CA PHE A 109 -9.35 0.76 14.58
C PHE A 109 -9.21 -0.44 15.53
N GLY A 110 -9.45 -0.21 16.81
CA GLY A 110 -9.56 -1.24 17.84
C GLY A 110 -10.94 -1.20 18.50
N THR A 111 -11.38 -2.33 19.04
CA THR A 111 -12.64 -2.46 19.74
C THR A 111 -12.42 -2.87 21.20
N LYS A 112 -13.33 -2.46 22.08
CA LYS A 112 -13.30 -2.81 23.50
C LYS A 112 -13.90 -4.18 23.81
N LYS A 113 -14.44 -4.88 22.81
CA LYS A 113 -14.98 -6.23 22.87
C LYS A 113 -14.42 -7.07 21.73
N THR A 114 -14.53 -8.40 21.80
CA THR A 114 -14.24 -9.30 20.69
C THR A 114 -15.47 -9.52 19.83
N TYR A 115 -15.22 -9.82 18.53
CA TYR A 115 -16.25 -10.15 17.54
C TYR A 115 -15.93 -11.51 16.94
N ASP A 116 -16.18 -12.57 17.70
CA ASP A 116 -15.74 -13.93 17.37
C ASP A 116 -16.39 -14.50 16.10
N GLU A 117 -17.51 -13.91 15.67
CA GLU A 117 -18.21 -14.21 14.42
C GLU A 117 -17.53 -13.63 13.17
N ILE A 118 -16.58 -12.70 13.35
CA ILE A 118 -15.84 -12.10 12.22
C ILE A 118 -14.55 -12.88 11.99
N GLU A 119 -14.43 -13.44 10.81
CA GLU A 119 -13.24 -14.19 10.39
C GLU A 119 -12.02 -13.27 10.20
N HIS A 120 -10.84 -13.88 10.10
CA HIS A 120 -9.58 -13.15 9.84
C HIS A 120 -9.67 -12.24 8.61
N HIS A 121 -10.31 -12.74 7.54
CA HIS A 121 -10.54 -12.04 6.29
C HIS A 121 -12.02 -12.06 5.95
N THR A 122 -12.63 -10.89 5.85
CA THR A 122 -14.03 -10.75 5.46
C THR A 122 -14.15 -9.76 4.30
N ILE A 123 -14.88 -10.14 3.26
CA ILE A 123 -15.15 -9.27 2.11
C ILE A 123 -16.66 -9.04 2.05
N LYS A 124 -17.06 -7.78 2.01
CA LYS A 124 -18.45 -7.37 1.79
C LYS A 124 -18.58 -6.63 0.47
N PHE A 125 -19.47 -7.11 -0.37
CA PHE A 125 -19.77 -6.44 -1.63
C PHE A 125 -20.93 -5.47 -1.44
N GLY A 126 -20.81 -4.28 -2.04
CA GLY A 126 -21.93 -3.36 -2.20
C GLY A 126 -22.96 -3.93 -3.18
N ASN A 127 -24.20 -3.42 -3.12
CA ASN A 127 -25.30 -3.88 -3.99
C ASN A 127 -25.04 -3.56 -5.48
N LYS A 128 -24.28 -2.47 -5.73
CA LYS A 128 -23.96 -1.95 -7.06
C LYS A 128 -22.48 -2.10 -7.39
N TYR A 129 -21.94 -3.28 -7.17
CA TYR A 129 -20.50 -3.56 -7.30
C TYR A 129 -19.90 -3.12 -8.65
N LYS A 130 -20.61 -3.41 -9.78
CA LYS A 130 -20.12 -3.02 -11.10
C LYS A 130 -20.09 -1.51 -11.30
N GLU A 131 -21.12 -0.80 -10.82
CA GLU A 131 -21.18 0.67 -10.86
C GLU A 131 -20.07 1.27 -9.99
N HIS A 132 -19.80 0.68 -8.83
CA HIS A 132 -18.70 1.10 -7.96
C HIS A 132 -17.34 0.98 -8.66
N LEU A 133 -17.08 -0.12 -9.37
CA LEU A 133 -15.85 -0.26 -10.16
C LEU A 133 -15.77 0.78 -11.29
N ASP A 134 -16.88 1.03 -12.00
CA ASP A 134 -16.93 2.05 -13.05
C ASP A 134 -16.66 3.45 -12.50
N ASP A 135 -17.22 3.77 -11.32
CA ASP A 135 -16.97 5.03 -10.63
C ASP A 135 -15.50 5.20 -10.22
N ILE A 136 -14.82 4.14 -9.79
CA ILE A 136 -13.41 4.17 -9.42
C ILE A 136 -12.51 4.36 -10.65
N PHE A 137 -12.69 3.56 -11.69
CA PHE A 137 -11.74 3.49 -12.80
C PHE A 137 -12.03 4.52 -13.89
N ASN A 138 -13.29 4.77 -14.22
CA ASN A 138 -13.70 5.61 -15.35
C ASN A 138 -14.16 6.99 -14.90
N ASN A 139 -15.15 7.04 -14.00
CA ASN A 139 -15.77 8.31 -13.58
C ASN A 139 -14.91 9.09 -12.56
N LYS A 140 -13.93 8.44 -11.91
CA LYS A 140 -13.03 9.03 -10.91
C LYS A 140 -13.78 9.72 -9.76
N LYS A 141 -14.88 9.12 -9.27
CA LYS A 141 -15.71 9.66 -8.19
C LYS A 141 -15.91 8.63 -7.07
N LEU A 142 -16.19 9.14 -5.86
CA LEU A 142 -16.56 8.30 -4.72
C LEU A 142 -18.03 7.86 -4.84
N ASN A 143 -18.32 6.63 -4.37
CA ASN A 143 -19.65 6.08 -4.28
C ASN A 143 -20.00 5.81 -2.80
N ASN A 144 -21.30 5.87 -2.46
CA ASN A 144 -21.78 5.55 -1.12
C ASN A 144 -22.09 4.05 -0.96
N ASP A 145 -22.31 3.33 -2.05
CA ASP A 145 -22.48 1.87 -2.02
C ASP A 145 -21.12 1.19 -2.21
N ILE A 146 -20.31 1.23 -1.15
CA ILE A 146 -18.95 0.71 -1.14
C ILE A 146 -18.90 -0.81 -0.95
N SER A 147 -17.96 -1.44 -1.62
CA SER A 147 -17.45 -2.77 -1.24
C SER A 147 -16.20 -2.59 -0.38
N TYR A 148 -16.03 -3.44 0.61
CA TYR A 148 -14.87 -3.32 1.50
C TYR A 148 -14.32 -4.68 1.91
N TYR A 149 -13.04 -4.68 2.24
CA TYR A 149 -12.34 -5.79 2.88
C TYR A 149 -12.07 -5.43 4.32
N LEU A 150 -12.45 -6.32 5.24
CA LEU A 150 -12.19 -6.21 6.67
C LEU A 150 -11.16 -7.27 7.09
N HIS A 151 -10.12 -6.85 7.77
CA HIS A 151 -9.07 -7.70 8.30
C HIS A 151 -9.08 -7.65 9.82
N ARG A 152 -9.21 -8.83 10.45
CA ARG A 152 -9.16 -9.04 11.90
C ARG A 152 -7.97 -9.93 12.26
N PRO A 153 -6.74 -9.39 12.38
CA PRO A 153 -5.57 -10.22 12.68
C PRO A 153 -5.65 -10.88 14.06
N SER A 154 -6.33 -10.28 15.02
CA SER A 154 -6.57 -10.84 16.36
C SER A 154 -7.40 -12.13 16.36
N ALA A 155 -8.10 -12.47 15.28
CA ALA A 155 -8.74 -13.77 15.11
C ALA A 155 -7.71 -14.92 15.10
N THR A 156 -6.57 -14.71 14.47
CA THR A 156 -5.49 -15.71 14.35
C THR A 156 -4.40 -15.50 15.39
N ASP A 157 -4.01 -14.25 15.65
CA ASP A 157 -2.91 -13.89 16.52
C ASP A 157 -3.41 -12.99 17.65
N LYS A 158 -3.64 -13.59 18.81
CA LYS A 158 -4.15 -12.88 20.00
C LYS A 158 -3.20 -11.81 20.52
N SER A 159 -1.92 -11.82 20.13
CA SER A 159 -0.94 -10.78 20.52
C SER A 159 -1.17 -9.44 19.80
N MET A 160 -2.01 -9.42 18.77
CA MET A 160 -2.31 -8.22 17.97
C MET A 160 -3.27 -7.24 18.64
N ALA A 161 -3.94 -7.64 19.73
CA ALA A 161 -4.82 -6.78 20.51
C ALA A 161 -4.71 -7.08 22.01
N PRO A 162 -5.09 -6.14 22.91
CA PRO A 162 -5.21 -6.42 24.34
C PRO A 162 -6.23 -7.53 24.62
N GLN A 163 -6.10 -8.20 25.77
CA GLN A 163 -7.02 -9.26 26.16
C GLN A 163 -8.46 -8.76 26.19
N GLY A 164 -9.38 -9.53 25.57
CA GLY A 164 -10.81 -9.20 25.48
C GLY A 164 -11.14 -8.11 24.46
N GLN A 165 -10.18 -7.74 23.61
CA GLN A 165 -10.33 -6.72 22.56
C GLN A 165 -9.93 -7.28 21.20
N ASP A 166 -10.32 -6.58 20.15
CA ASP A 166 -9.91 -6.88 18.79
C ASP A 166 -9.27 -5.67 18.12
N CYS A 167 -8.45 -5.94 17.09
CA CYS A 167 -7.94 -4.93 16.17
C CYS A 167 -8.37 -5.25 14.74
N PHE A 168 -8.59 -4.19 13.97
CA PHE A 168 -9.09 -4.28 12.60
C PHE A 168 -8.42 -3.27 11.70
N TYR A 169 -8.42 -3.57 10.41
CA TYR A 169 -8.39 -2.54 9.39
C TYR A 169 -9.38 -2.84 8.27
N VAL A 170 -9.90 -1.78 7.68
CA VAL A 170 -10.79 -1.82 6.51
C VAL A 170 -10.08 -1.25 5.31
N LEU A 171 -10.17 -1.92 4.18
CA LEU A 171 -9.74 -1.41 2.88
C LEU A 171 -10.96 -1.15 2.00
N VAL A 172 -11.09 0.07 1.51
CA VAL A 172 -12.10 0.45 0.52
C VAL A 172 -11.41 0.89 -0.76
N PRO A 173 -11.67 0.26 -1.90
CA PRO A 173 -11.20 0.74 -3.19
C PRO A 173 -11.77 2.13 -3.48
N VAL A 174 -10.89 3.05 -3.89
CA VAL A 174 -11.24 4.43 -4.21
C VAL A 174 -10.52 4.89 -5.48
N PRO A 175 -10.98 5.95 -6.16
CA PRO A 175 -10.24 6.54 -7.26
C PRO A 175 -8.83 6.96 -6.85
N ASN A 176 -7.88 6.88 -7.77
CA ASN A 176 -6.53 7.37 -7.56
C ASN A 176 -6.46 8.91 -7.57
N ASN A 177 -5.28 9.46 -7.33
CA ASN A 177 -5.06 10.92 -7.22
C ASN A 177 -5.37 11.73 -8.49
N GLN A 178 -5.67 11.09 -9.62
CA GLN A 178 -6.16 11.79 -10.82
C GLN A 178 -7.60 12.31 -10.64
N SER A 179 -8.35 11.79 -9.66
CA SER A 179 -9.74 12.19 -9.34
C SER A 179 -9.87 13.59 -8.77
N LYS A 180 -8.78 14.20 -8.26
CA LYS A 180 -8.77 15.49 -7.56
C LYS A 180 -9.68 15.53 -6.31
N ILE A 181 -9.95 14.39 -5.69
CA ILE A 181 -10.73 14.30 -4.45
C ILE A 181 -9.99 15.03 -3.33
N ASN A 182 -10.69 15.87 -2.60
CA ASN A 182 -10.14 16.53 -1.40
C ASN A 182 -10.25 15.60 -0.20
N TRP A 183 -9.19 14.83 0.06
CA TRP A 183 -9.15 13.86 1.14
C TRP A 183 -9.18 14.47 2.55
N SER A 184 -8.88 15.77 2.71
CA SER A 184 -9.06 16.46 4.00
C SER A 184 -10.52 16.57 4.43
N ILE A 185 -11.44 16.51 3.47
CA ILE A 185 -12.90 16.56 3.69
C ILE A 185 -13.49 15.15 3.55
N GLU A 186 -13.21 14.50 2.43
CA GLU A 186 -13.79 13.20 2.09
C GLU A 186 -13.30 12.05 3.00
N GLY A 187 -12.13 12.21 3.63
CA GLY A 187 -11.59 11.22 4.55
C GLY A 187 -12.50 10.97 5.76
N GLU A 188 -12.99 12.04 6.39
CA GLU A 188 -13.93 11.92 7.52
C GLU A 188 -15.28 11.33 7.06
N ARG A 189 -15.80 11.80 5.92
CA ARG A 189 -17.03 11.25 5.35
C ARG A 189 -16.91 9.75 5.04
N MET A 190 -15.78 9.33 4.48
CA MET A 190 -15.53 7.91 4.18
C MET A 190 -15.41 7.07 5.45
N LYS A 191 -14.76 7.59 6.48
CA LYS A 191 -14.70 6.94 7.79
C LYS A 191 -16.11 6.70 8.35
N ASP A 192 -16.95 7.74 8.38
CA ASP A 192 -18.31 7.65 8.91
C ASP A 192 -19.16 6.66 8.08
N LEU A 193 -19.04 6.68 6.76
CA LEU A 193 -19.70 5.73 5.87
C LEU A 193 -19.28 4.27 6.13
N ILE A 194 -18.00 4.04 6.40
CA ILE A 194 -17.47 2.71 6.74
C ILE A 194 -18.05 2.25 8.07
N ILE A 195 -18.03 3.11 9.09
CA ILE A 195 -18.58 2.79 10.42
C ILE A 195 -20.06 2.43 10.31
N ASP A 196 -20.86 3.27 9.64
CA ASP A 196 -22.29 3.01 9.44
C ASP A 196 -22.59 1.70 8.72
N LYS A 197 -21.76 1.36 7.73
CA LYS A 197 -21.91 0.09 7.02
C LYS A 197 -21.51 -1.11 7.87
N MET A 198 -20.41 -1.02 8.60
CA MET A 198 -19.98 -2.10 9.49
C MET A 198 -20.98 -2.34 10.63
N ASP A 199 -21.51 -1.29 11.23
CA ASP A 199 -22.54 -1.36 12.26
C ASP A 199 -23.77 -2.12 11.76
N LYS A 200 -24.23 -1.82 10.56
CA LYS A 200 -25.38 -2.50 9.94
C LYS A 200 -25.11 -3.93 9.50
N ASP A 201 -23.91 -4.19 9.01
CA ASP A 201 -23.59 -5.43 8.29
C ASP A 201 -22.96 -6.51 9.19
N LEU A 202 -22.10 -6.12 10.14
CA LEU A 202 -21.20 -7.04 10.83
C LEU A 202 -20.99 -6.78 12.33
N MET A 203 -21.08 -5.53 12.80
CA MET A 203 -20.56 -5.12 14.10
C MET A 203 -21.53 -4.20 14.85
N PRO A 204 -22.78 -4.63 15.11
CA PRO A 204 -23.77 -3.83 15.84
C PRO A 204 -23.40 -3.55 17.30
#